data_cdff4e2f8bbe4986807ff1606f80cf55
#
_entry.id   cdff4e2f8bbe4986807ff1606f80cf55
#
_cell.length_a   1.000
_cell.length_b   1.000
_cell.length_c   1.000
_cell.angle_alpha   90.00
_cell.angle_beta   90.00
_cell.angle_gamma   90.00
#
_symmetry.space_group_name_H-M   'P 1'
#
loop_
_entity.id
_entity.type
_entity.pdbx_description
1 polymer ?
#
loop_
_entity_poly.entity_id
_entity_poly.type
_entity_poly.pdbx_seq_one_letter_code
_entity_poly.pdbx_strand_id
1 'polypeptide(L)'
;MDAPVRCAVIGQNPMRFPWGFDEEDDRCRKLKIALAQQIMVLRQSGVSQFLVACDYGVGLYAGEIVNGLRAATDHDLMLICYTPHEEQATKWAPYLRERYFDMLTVCTYLSAVCGVGTPDAQLQAYKKIIDLADVVLGIYDVDISAAASAEDRALAYVKGQHKPLLLLHPTELTVVQMDFRKTF
;
A
#
# COMPACT_ATOMS: atom_id res chain seq x y z
N MET A 1 -25.92 4.83 9.05
CA MET A 1 -24.87 4.41 8.10
C MET A 1 -23.65 4.07 8.94
N ASP A 2 -23.17 2.84 8.86
CA ASP A 2 -21.95 2.45 9.57
C ASP A 2 -20.74 3.23 9.01
N ALA A 3 -19.76 3.50 9.87
CA ALA A 3 -18.53 4.18 9.43
C ALA A 3 -17.81 3.32 8.40
N PRO A 4 -17.17 3.93 7.37
CA PRO A 4 -16.46 3.16 6.35
C PRO A 4 -15.27 2.39 6.97
N VAL A 5 -15.15 1.12 6.64
CA VAL A 5 -14.00 0.30 7.03
C VAL A 5 -12.84 0.60 6.07
N ARG A 6 -11.66 0.86 6.64
CA ARG A 6 -10.46 1.34 5.93
C ARG A 6 -9.33 0.33 6.01
N CYS A 7 -8.69 0.08 4.87
CA CYS A 7 -7.48 -0.73 4.80
C CYS A 7 -6.31 0.10 4.28
N ALA A 8 -5.22 0.19 5.03
CA ALA A 8 -3.96 0.72 4.52
C ALA A 8 -3.19 -0.40 3.81
N VAL A 9 -2.64 -0.10 2.63
CA VAL A 9 -1.77 -1.03 1.89
C VAL A 9 -0.35 -0.50 1.92
N ILE A 10 0.55 -1.31 2.45
CA ILE A 10 1.98 -0.99 2.55
C ILE A 10 2.81 -2.18 2.03
N GLY A 11 4.06 -1.97 1.70
CA GLY A 11 4.91 -3.06 1.25
C GLY A 11 6.38 -2.70 1.30
N GLN A 12 7.24 -3.71 1.17
CA GLN A 12 8.67 -3.51 1.15
C GLN A 12 9.12 -2.71 -0.07
N ASN A 13 10.30 -2.09 0.04
CA ASN A 13 10.90 -1.37 -1.07
C ASN A 13 11.08 -2.30 -2.29
N PRO A 14 10.77 -1.84 -3.52
CA PRO A 14 10.91 -2.66 -4.73
C PRO A 14 12.29 -3.27 -4.93
N MET A 15 13.35 -2.60 -4.50
CA MET A 15 14.72 -3.13 -4.56
C MET A 15 14.93 -4.44 -3.77
N ARG A 16 14.00 -4.76 -2.85
CA ARG A 16 14.04 -6.01 -2.06
C ARG A 16 13.26 -7.15 -2.70
N PHE A 17 12.50 -6.88 -3.75
CA PHE A 17 11.89 -7.95 -4.53
C PHE A 17 12.95 -8.65 -5.38
N PRO A 18 12.88 -9.98 -5.60
CA PRO A 18 13.81 -10.69 -6.47
C PRO A 18 13.84 -10.16 -7.92
N TRP A 19 12.78 -9.49 -8.35
CA TRP A 19 12.66 -8.87 -9.69
C TRP A 19 12.97 -7.37 -9.68
N GLY A 20 13.15 -6.74 -8.52
CA GLY A 20 13.41 -5.30 -8.43
C GLY A 20 12.28 -4.50 -9.07
N PHE A 21 12.61 -3.72 -10.11
CA PHE A 21 11.66 -2.91 -10.88
C PHE A 21 11.16 -3.59 -12.17
N ASP A 22 11.56 -4.83 -12.44
CA ASP A 22 11.09 -5.56 -13.62
C ASP A 22 9.68 -6.10 -13.40
N GLU A 23 8.68 -5.29 -13.73
CA GLU A 23 7.28 -5.66 -13.59
C GLU A 23 6.80 -6.66 -14.66
N GLU A 24 7.62 -6.96 -15.67
CA GLU A 24 7.38 -8.01 -16.65
C GLU A 24 7.77 -9.41 -16.13
N ASP A 25 8.52 -9.47 -15.04
CA ASP A 25 8.83 -10.75 -14.35
C ASP A 25 7.54 -11.45 -13.89
N ASP A 26 7.44 -12.74 -14.18
CA ASP A 26 6.23 -13.53 -13.84
C ASP A 26 5.91 -13.53 -12.34
N ARG A 27 6.93 -13.41 -11.47
CA ARG A 27 6.73 -13.32 -10.02
C ARG A 27 6.04 -12.01 -9.65
N CYS A 28 6.42 -10.89 -10.29
CA CYS A 28 5.75 -9.61 -10.09
C CYS A 28 4.29 -9.66 -10.55
N ARG A 29 4.02 -10.26 -11.72
CA ARG A 29 2.65 -10.44 -12.22
C ARG A 29 1.81 -11.28 -11.27
N LYS A 30 2.37 -12.39 -10.75
CA LYS A 30 1.69 -13.25 -9.77
C LYS A 30 1.40 -12.51 -8.46
N LEU A 31 2.36 -11.70 -7.97
CA LEU A 31 2.15 -10.86 -6.80
C LEU A 31 0.99 -9.88 -7.02
N LYS A 32 0.94 -9.20 -8.16
CA LYS A 32 -0.15 -8.25 -8.46
C LYS A 32 -1.51 -8.94 -8.50
N ILE A 33 -1.58 -10.16 -9.03
CA ILE A 33 -2.81 -10.98 -9.03
C ILE A 33 -3.21 -11.33 -7.59
N ALA A 34 -2.25 -11.80 -6.77
CA ALA A 34 -2.51 -12.13 -5.37
C ALA A 34 -2.94 -10.89 -4.56
N LEU A 35 -2.32 -9.74 -4.82
CA LEU A 35 -2.71 -8.46 -4.21
C LEU A 35 -4.14 -8.07 -4.58
N ALA A 36 -4.51 -8.19 -5.86
CA ALA A 36 -5.88 -7.93 -6.31
C ALA A 36 -6.89 -8.87 -5.63
N GLN A 37 -6.56 -10.15 -5.50
CA GLN A 37 -7.39 -11.12 -4.79
C GLN A 37 -7.58 -10.74 -3.31
N GLN A 38 -6.52 -10.31 -2.61
CA GLN A 38 -6.61 -9.87 -1.22
C GLN A 38 -7.45 -8.58 -1.08
N ILE A 39 -7.33 -7.64 -2.00
CA ILE A 39 -8.17 -6.44 -2.03
C ILE A 39 -9.65 -6.84 -2.19
N MET A 40 -9.96 -7.79 -3.07
CA MET A 40 -11.33 -8.28 -3.26
C MET A 40 -11.87 -9.01 -2.02
N VAL A 41 -11.06 -9.84 -1.37
CA VAL A 41 -11.43 -10.54 -0.11
C VAL A 41 -11.73 -9.52 0.99
N LEU A 42 -10.88 -8.50 1.16
CA LEU A 42 -11.09 -7.42 2.12
C LEU A 42 -12.37 -6.63 1.80
N ARG A 43 -12.61 -6.34 0.52
CA ARG A 43 -13.86 -5.69 0.07
C ARG A 43 -15.09 -6.50 0.44
N GLN A 44 -15.07 -7.80 0.22
CA GLN A 44 -16.16 -8.72 0.60
C GLN A 44 -16.36 -8.78 2.12
N SER A 45 -15.31 -8.54 2.89
CA SER A 45 -15.35 -8.46 4.36
C SER A 45 -15.81 -7.08 4.89
N GLY A 46 -16.19 -6.15 4.00
CA GLY A 46 -16.75 -4.84 4.36
C GLY A 46 -15.78 -3.66 4.22
N VAL A 47 -14.53 -3.86 3.80
CA VAL A 47 -13.62 -2.74 3.51
C VAL A 47 -14.14 -1.96 2.32
N SER A 48 -14.31 -0.65 2.47
CA SER A 48 -14.80 0.24 1.40
C SER A 48 -13.77 1.26 0.93
N GLN A 49 -12.74 1.51 1.74
CA GLN A 49 -11.70 2.48 1.44
C GLN A 49 -10.31 1.84 1.57
N PHE A 50 -9.52 1.95 0.50
CA PHE A 50 -8.12 1.54 0.49
C PHE A 50 -7.23 2.78 0.48
N LEU A 51 -6.27 2.83 1.41
CA LEU A 51 -5.37 3.95 1.61
C LEU A 51 -3.97 3.57 1.15
N VAL A 52 -3.33 4.41 0.35
CA VAL A 52 -1.95 4.23 -0.12
C VAL A 52 -1.11 5.47 0.16
N ALA A 53 0.17 5.27 0.48
CA ALA A 53 1.14 6.34 0.69
C ALA A 53 1.86 6.75 -0.61
N CYS A 54 1.36 6.30 -1.74
CA CYS A 54 1.76 6.69 -3.09
C CYS A 54 3.25 6.48 -3.40
N ASP A 55 3.89 5.47 -2.79
CA ASP A 55 5.22 5.04 -3.17
C ASP A 55 5.22 4.40 -4.57
N TYR A 56 6.40 4.35 -5.22
CA TYR A 56 6.57 3.79 -6.57
C TYR A 56 6.59 2.25 -6.63
N GLY A 57 6.31 1.58 -5.52
CA GLY A 57 6.22 0.12 -5.41
C GLY A 57 4.79 -0.35 -5.14
N VAL A 58 4.61 -0.97 -4.00
CA VAL A 58 3.32 -1.57 -3.60
C VAL A 58 2.18 -0.55 -3.55
N GLY A 59 2.45 0.69 -3.12
CA GLY A 59 1.45 1.75 -3.14
C GLY A 59 0.92 2.04 -4.53
N LEU A 60 1.79 2.10 -5.54
CA LEU A 60 1.39 2.27 -6.94
C LEU A 60 0.61 1.04 -7.44
N TYR A 61 1.09 -0.18 -7.17
CA TYR A 61 0.38 -1.40 -7.58
C TYR A 61 -1.04 -1.45 -6.99
N ALA A 62 -1.16 -1.23 -5.69
CA ALA A 62 -2.45 -1.25 -5.01
C ALA A 62 -3.39 -0.15 -5.53
N GLY A 63 -2.88 1.06 -5.73
CA GLY A 63 -3.66 2.18 -6.24
C GLY A 63 -4.22 1.92 -7.63
N GLU A 64 -3.40 1.40 -8.55
CA GLU A 64 -3.83 1.01 -9.90
C GLU A 64 -4.87 -0.11 -9.86
N ILE A 65 -4.69 -1.12 -9.01
CA ILE A 65 -5.64 -2.24 -8.85
C ILE A 65 -6.98 -1.72 -8.33
N VAL A 66 -6.99 -0.90 -7.28
CA VAL A 66 -8.23 -0.36 -6.70
C VAL A 66 -8.98 0.51 -7.72
N ASN A 67 -8.26 1.39 -8.43
CA ASN A 67 -8.86 2.21 -9.50
C ASN A 67 -9.43 1.34 -10.63
N GLY A 68 -8.72 0.28 -11.02
CA GLY A 68 -9.18 -0.66 -12.04
C GLY A 68 -10.43 -1.42 -11.62
N LEU A 69 -10.48 -1.95 -10.40
CA LEU A 69 -11.64 -2.62 -9.84
C LEU A 69 -12.84 -1.68 -9.74
N ARG A 70 -12.62 -0.44 -9.29
CA ARG A 70 -13.69 0.58 -9.23
C ARG A 70 -14.27 0.88 -10.61
N ALA A 71 -13.43 1.05 -11.59
CA ALA A 71 -13.87 1.36 -12.95
C ALA A 71 -14.62 0.19 -13.62
N ALA A 72 -14.20 -1.05 -13.34
CA ALA A 72 -14.69 -2.23 -14.02
C ALA A 72 -15.92 -2.87 -13.36
N THR A 73 -15.97 -2.93 -12.01
CA THR A 73 -16.93 -3.79 -11.30
C THR A 73 -17.53 -3.20 -10.03
N ASP A 74 -16.83 -2.35 -9.30
CA ASP A 74 -17.26 -1.89 -7.96
C ASP A 74 -17.11 -0.37 -7.81
N HIS A 75 -18.09 0.36 -8.31
CA HIS A 75 -18.07 1.83 -8.34
C HIS A 75 -18.09 2.49 -6.95
N ASP A 76 -18.44 1.75 -5.90
CA ASP A 76 -18.46 2.24 -4.50
C ASP A 76 -17.11 2.08 -3.79
N LEU A 77 -16.15 1.38 -4.42
CA LEU A 77 -14.80 1.22 -3.91
C LEU A 77 -14.05 2.56 -3.97
N MET A 78 -13.35 2.91 -2.90
CA MET A 78 -12.64 4.18 -2.81
C MET A 78 -11.13 3.99 -2.69
N LEU A 79 -10.38 4.75 -3.49
CA LEU A 79 -8.93 4.89 -3.34
C LEU A 79 -8.61 6.24 -2.68
N ILE A 80 -7.94 6.19 -1.54
CA ILE A 80 -7.51 7.35 -0.76
C ILE A 80 -6.00 7.47 -0.85
N CYS A 81 -5.51 8.53 -1.48
CA CYS A 81 -4.10 8.77 -1.70
C CYS A 81 -3.55 9.82 -0.73
N TYR A 82 -2.53 9.44 0.04
CA TYR A 82 -1.73 10.36 0.82
C TYR A 82 -0.32 10.40 0.27
N THR A 83 0.03 11.48 -0.43
CA THR A 83 1.39 11.66 -0.94
C THR A 83 2.31 12.17 0.17
N PRO A 84 3.59 11.79 0.18
CA PRO A 84 4.56 12.36 1.12
C PRO A 84 4.65 13.88 1.02
N HIS A 85 4.77 14.39 -0.19
CA HIS A 85 4.73 15.81 -0.56
C HIS A 85 4.40 15.95 -2.05
N GLU A 86 4.05 17.14 -2.49
CA GLU A 86 3.55 17.37 -3.85
C GLU A 86 4.59 17.06 -4.94
N GLU A 87 5.88 17.28 -4.67
CA GLU A 87 6.96 17.14 -5.64
C GLU A 87 7.66 15.78 -5.62
N GLN A 88 7.11 14.77 -4.93
CA GLN A 88 7.82 13.50 -4.71
C GLN A 88 8.22 12.79 -6.02
N ALA A 89 7.40 12.87 -7.06
CA ALA A 89 7.63 12.17 -8.31
C ALA A 89 8.56 12.90 -9.30
N THR A 90 9.06 14.08 -8.93
CA THR A 90 9.84 14.95 -9.85
C THR A 90 11.06 14.23 -10.41
N LYS A 91 11.73 13.40 -9.61
CA LYS A 91 12.95 12.67 -10.00
C LYS A 91 12.70 11.22 -10.41
N TRP A 92 11.44 10.78 -10.49
CA TRP A 92 11.13 9.43 -10.88
C TRP A 92 11.34 9.21 -12.39
N ALA A 93 11.60 7.96 -12.78
CA ALA A 93 11.64 7.58 -14.18
C ALA A 93 10.32 7.97 -14.87
N PRO A 94 10.36 8.44 -16.14
CA PRO A 94 9.18 8.97 -16.82
C PRO A 94 7.96 8.05 -16.78
N TYR A 95 8.15 6.73 -17.00
CA TYR A 95 7.06 5.75 -17.00
C TYR A 95 6.40 5.59 -15.62
N LEU A 96 7.19 5.66 -14.52
CA LEU A 96 6.65 5.60 -13.16
C LEU A 96 5.89 6.88 -12.81
N ARG A 97 6.42 8.02 -13.25
CA ARG A 97 5.80 9.32 -13.02
C ARG A 97 4.47 9.45 -13.76
N GLU A 98 4.38 8.97 -15.01
CA GLU A 98 3.14 8.93 -15.77
C GLU A 98 2.07 8.11 -15.05
N ARG A 99 2.37 6.87 -14.67
CA ARG A 99 1.47 5.98 -13.93
C ARG A 99 1.03 6.58 -12.58
N TYR A 100 1.94 7.21 -11.89
CA TYR A 100 1.64 7.89 -10.63
C TYR A 100 0.60 9.00 -10.82
N PHE A 101 0.78 9.87 -11.81
CA PHE A 101 -0.19 10.93 -12.09
C PHE A 101 -1.51 10.37 -12.62
N ASP A 102 -1.50 9.33 -13.44
CA ASP A 102 -2.72 8.64 -13.89
C ASP A 102 -3.49 8.09 -12.69
N MET A 103 -2.81 7.43 -11.75
CA MET A 103 -3.42 6.93 -10.53
C MET A 103 -4.05 8.05 -9.69
N LEU A 104 -3.34 9.17 -9.51
CA LEU A 104 -3.84 10.31 -8.72
C LEU A 104 -5.01 11.03 -9.39
N THR A 105 -5.01 11.12 -10.72
CA THR A 105 -6.08 11.79 -11.48
C THR A 105 -7.43 11.15 -11.27
N VAL A 106 -7.47 9.84 -11.06
CA VAL A 106 -8.71 9.07 -10.90
C VAL A 106 -8.93 8.55 -9.48
N CYS A 107 -8.10 8.89 -8.50
CA CYS A 107 -8.35 8.49 -7.11
C CYS A 107 -9.57 9.23 -6.51
N THR A 108 -10.11 8.68 -5.42
CA THR A 108 -11.30 9.28 -4.79
C THR A 108 -10.94 10.49 -3.92
N TYR A 109 -9.78 10.45 -3.27
CA TYR A 109 -9.28 11.53 -2.41
C TYR A 109 -7.76 11.62 -2.49
N LEU A 110 -7.24 12.82 -2.49
CA LEU A 110 -5.80 13.12 -2.55
C LEU A 110 -5.44 14.20 -1.55
N SER A 111 -4.37 13.97 -0.77
CA SER A 111 -3.77 14.97 0.10
C SER A 111 -2.27 14.73 0.25
N ALA A 112 -1.49 15.81 0.30
CA ALA A 112 -0.08 15.74 0.71
C ALA A 112 0.02 15.79 2.24
N VAL A 113 0.93 14.98 2.81
CA VAL A 113 1.12 14.89 4.26
C VAL A 113 2.09 15.98 4.74
N CYS A 114 3.19 16.18 3.99
CA CYS A 114 4.20 17.20 4.28
C CYS A 114 4.13 18.33 3.25
N GLY A 115 4.40 19.56 3.67
CA GLY A 115 4.43 20.71 2.76
C GLY A 115 5.62 20.70 1.79
N VAL A 116 6.73 20.11 2.24
CA VAL A 116 7.98 19.99 1.46
C VAL A 116 8.59 18.60 1.64
N GLY A 117 9.41 18.18 0.70
CA GLY A 117 10.15 16.92 0.79
C GLY A 117 11.19 16.98 1.92
N THR A 118 11.02 16.12 2.91
CA THR A 118 11.98 15.87 3.98
C THR A 118 12.40 14.40 3.93
N PRO A 119 13.54 14.01 4.55
CA PRO A 119 13.96 12.60 4.58
C PRO A 119 12.91 11.65 5.14
N ASP A 120 12.08 12.10 6.07
CA ASP A 120 11.04 11.29 6.71
C ASP A 120 9.65 11.44 6.07
N ALA A 121 9.49 12.20 5.00
CA ALA A 121 8.18 12.48 4.40
C ALA A 121 7.44 11.19 4.00
N GLN A 122 8.13 10.21 3.41
CA GLN A 122 7.53 8.92 3.04
C GLN A 122 7.05 8.16 4.27
N LEU A 123 7.84 8.12 5.35
CA LEU A 123 7.42 7.49 6.59
C LEU A 123 6.21 8.19 7.22
N GLN A 124 6.15 9.51 7.15
CA GLN A 124 4.98 10.26 7.65
C GLN A 124 3.71 9.92 6.86
N ALA A 125 3.83 9.73 5.55
CA ALA A 125 2.72 9.28 4.72
C ALA A 125 2.25 7.87 5.11
N TYR A 126 3.18 6.94 5.32
CA TYR A 126 2.85 5.59 5.83
C TYR A 126 2.15 5.64 7.20
N LYS A 127 2.69 6.40 8.15
CA LYS A 127 2.07 6.57 9.47
C LYS A 127 0.65 7.12 9.34
N LYS A 128 0.46 8.12 8.48
CA LYS A 128 -0.86 8.72 8.25
C LYS A 128 -1.90 7.70 7.80
N ILE A 129 -1.59 6.88 6.79
CA ILE A 129 -2.53 5.86 6.32
C ILE A 129 -2.77 4.75 7.34
N ILE A 130 -1.73 4.35 8.09
CA ILE A 130 -1.84 3.34 9.15
C ILE A 130 -2.73 3.84 10.28
N ASP A 131 -2.58 5.09 10.72
CA ASP A 131 -3.39 5.67 11.80
C ASP A 131 -4.87 5.73 11.43
N LEU A 132 -5.17 6.03 10.16
CA LEU A 132 -6.54 6.11 9.65
C LEU A 132 -7.18 4.75 9.37
N ALA A 133 -6.40 3.68 9.26
CA ALA A 133 -6.87 2.36 8.88
C ALA A 133 -7.41 1.55 10.06
N ASP A 134 -8.38 0.69 9.79
CA ASP A 134 -8.90 -0.33 10.71
C ASP A 134 -8.11 -1.63 10.60
N VAL A 135 -7.57 -1.91 9.40
CA VAL A 135 -6.73 -3.07 9.09
C VAL A 135 -5.62 -2.66 8.13
N VAL A 136 -4.50 -3.37 8.18
CA VAL A 136 -3.36 -3.15 7.27
C VAL A 136 -3.12 -4.40 6.44
N LEU A 137 -2.94 -4.23 5.13
CA LEU A 137 -2.43 -5.25 4.22
C LEU A 137 -0.98 -4.92 3.91
N GLY A 138 -0.07 -5.76 4.38
CA GLY A 138 1.37 -5.60 4.20
C GLY A 138 1.92 -6.62 3.21
N ILE A 139 2.76 -6.20 2.28
CA ILE A 139 3.46 -7.05 1.32
C ILE A 139 4.93 -7.06 1.68
N TYR A 140 5.34 -8.06 2.46
CA TYR A 140 6.70 -8.17 3.00
C TYR A 140 7.20 -9.60 3.03
N ASP A 141 8.48 -9.77 2.71
CA ASP A 141 9.27 -10.93 3.08
C ASP A 141 9.98 -10.59 4.41
N VAL A 142 9.43 -11.11 5.49
CA VAL A 142 9.91 -10.81 6.86
C VAL A 142 11.18 -11.60 7.23
N ASP A 143 11.56 -12.60 6.45
CA ASP A 143 12.76 -13.41 6.65
C ASP A 143 14.01 -12.70 6.12
N ILE A 144 13.84 -11.72 5.23
CA ILE A 144 14.94 -10.89 4.77
C ILE A 144 15.23 -9.81 5.81
N SER A 145 16.46 -9.79 6.32
CA SER A 145 16.90 -8.76 7.26
C SER A 145 16.66 -7.36 6.71
N ALA A 146 15.86 -6.58 7.42
CA ALA A 146 15.46 -5.25 7.02
C ALA A 146 16.59 -4.24 7.16
N ALA A 147 16.89 -3.51 6.11
CA ALA A 147 17.51 -2.21 6.27
C ALA A 147 16.48 -1.25 6.90
N ALA A 148 16.91 -0.19 7.60
CA ALA A 148 16.02 0.78 8.24
C ALA A 148 15.34 1.71 7.20
N SER A 149 14.72 1.14 6.17
CA SER A 149 13.97 1.89 5.16
C SER A 149 12.66 2.45 5.72
N ALA A 150 12.06 3.41 5.03
CA ALA A 150 10.75 3.95 5.42
C ALA A 150 9.68 2.85 5.45
N GLU A 151 9.74 1.91 4.52
CA GLU A 151 8.84 0.77 4.40
C GLU A 151 8.98 -0.20 5.58
N ASP A 152 10.20 -0.50 6.01
CA ASP A 152 10.45 -1.38 7.16
C ASP A 152 10.02 -0.71 8.47
N ARG A 153 10.27 0.59 8.60
CA ARG A 153 9.80 1.40 9.74
C ARG A 153 8.27 1.50 9.77
N ALA A 154 7.61 1.52 8.60
CA ALA A 154 6.16 1.46 8.52
C ALA A 154 5.61 0.14 9.07
N LEU A 155 6.21 -1.01 8.72
CA LEU A 155 5.82 -2.31 9.26
C LEU A 155 6.00 -2.38 10.78
N ALA A 156 7.13 -1.86 11.29
CA ALA A 156 7.37 -1.76 12.73
C ALA A 156 6.33 -0.87 13.42
N TYR A 157 5.92 0.22 12.76
CA TYR A 157 4.88 1.12 13.27
C TYR A 157 3.53 0.43 13.39
N VAL A 158 3.10 -0.35 12.38
CA VAL A 158 1.85 -1.15 12.44
C VAL A 158 1.84 -2.05 13.67
N LYS A 159 2.94 -2.77 13.91
CA LYS A 159 3.09 -3.65 15.08
C LYS A 159 3.00 -2.87 16.39
N GLY A 160 3.66 -1.71 16.47
CA GLY A 160 3.61 -0.84 17.64
C GLY A 160 2.23 -0.21 17.91
N GLN A 161 1.43 0.00 16.89
CA GLN A 161 0.05 0.50 16.99
C GLN A 161 -0.98 -0.63 17.26
N HIS A 162 -0.54 -1.88 17.33
CA HIS A 162 -1.41 -3.06 17.51
C HIS A 162 -2.57 -3.14 16.50
N LYS A 163 -2.34 -2.66 15.27
CA LYS A 163 -3.33 -2.74 14.19
C LYS A 163 -3.42 -4.18 13.66
N PRO A 164 -4.61 -4.69 13.34
CA PRO A 164 -4.75 -5.96 12.62
C PRO A 164 -3.95 -5.90 11.33
N LEU A 165 -3.14 -6.92 11.08
CA LEU A 165 -2.21 -6.97 9.95
C LEU A 165 -2.40 -8.28 9.19
N LEU A 166 -2.62 -8.17 7.89
CA LEU A 166 -2.53 -9.26 6.92
C LEU A 166 -1.19 -9.14 6.21
N LEU A 167 -0.34 -10.14 6.31
CA LEU A 167 0.93 -10.19 5.59
C LEU A 167 0.81 -11.12 4.39
N LEU A 168 0.97 -10.57 3.20
CA LEU A 168 1.11 -11.30 1.95
C LEU A 168 2.60 -11.44 1.63
N HIS A 169 3.09 -12.69 1.56
CA HIS A 169 4.47 -12.96 1.17
C HIS A 169 4.64 -12.73 -0.34
N PRO A 170 5.63 -11.94 -0.79
CA PRO A 170 5.70 -11.49 -2.17
C PRO A 170 6.01 -12.60 -3.19
N THR A 171 6.67 -13.67 -2.79
CA THR A 171 7.04 -14.78 -3.68
C THR A 171 6.26 -16.07 -3.42
N GLU A 172 6.02 -16.40 -2.16
CA GLU A 172 5.24 -17.59 -1.78
C GLU A 172 3.73 -17.36 -1.92
N LEU A 173 3.30 -16.09 -1.95
CA LEU A 173 1.91 -15.67 -2.07
C LEU A 173 0.99 -16.19 -0.95
N THR A 174 1.59 -16.60 0.17
CA THR A 174 0.87 -16.98 1.38
C THR A 174 0.43 -15.74 2.16
N VAL A 175 -0.70 -15.85 2.83
CA VAL A 175 -1.24 -14.76 3.67
C VAL A 175 -1.28 -15.22 5.11
N VAL A 176 -0.69 -14.42 6.00
CA VAL A 176 -0.71 -14.64 7.44
C VAL A 176 -1.43 -13.48 8.11
N GLN A 177 -2.41 -13.80 8.93
CA GLN A 177 -3.11 -12.80 9.74
C GLN A 177 -2.46 -12.68 11.11
N MET A 178 -2.12 -11.45 11.49
CA MET A 178 -1.60 -11.10 12.81
C MET A 178 -2.59 -10.17 13.52
N ASP A 179 -3.11 -10.60 14.64
CA ASP A 179 -3.96 -9.77 15.50
C ASP A 179 -3.24 -9.51 16.83
N PHE A 180 -2.69 -8.32 16.96
CA PHE A 180 -1.95 -7.90 18.15
C PHE A 180 -2.84 -7.54 19.36
N ARG A 181 -4.17 -7.54 19.20
CA ARG A 181 -5.13 -7.23 20.26
C ARG A 181 -5.37 -8.39 21.22
N LYS A 182 -4.86 -9.59 20.94
CA LYS A 182 -5.07 -10.83 21.69
C LYS A 182 -3.84 -11.32 22.46
N THR A 183 -3.03 -10.41 22.98
CA THR A 183 -1.93 -10.81 23.87
C THR A 183 -2.30 -10.39 25.31
N PHE A 184 -3.17 -11.17 25.95
CA PHE A 184 -3.36 -11.23 27.40
C PHE A 184 -3.51 -12.67 27.81
#